data_1b070401286af671d6a2ca44316fcb1b
#
_entry.id   1b070401286af671d6a2ca44316fcb1b
#
_cell.length_a   1.000
_cell.length_b   1.000
_cell.length_c   1.000
_cell.angle_alpha   90.00
_cell.angle_beta   90.00
_cell.angle_gamma   90.00
#
_symmetry.space_group_name_H-M   'P 1'
#
loop_
_entity.id
_entity.type
_entity.pdbx_description
1 polymer ?
#
loop_
_entity_poly.entity_id
_entity_poly.type
_entity_poly.pdbx_seq_one_letter_code
_entity_poly.pdbx_strand_id
1 'polypeptide(L)'
;SSLYKEDSVKCLVNLTKGEGFGLPILEAAASNLPVIVTDWSAHTEFLSIGKFLKVDYDIINVPDQKMDNRIFVPGSKWAMPKEASFKSRARKFRKKPEKVQDWALDLGEKIRSNYSSLSISKQYEKVVRGILERCL
;
A
#
# COMPACT_ATOMS: atom_id res chain seq x y z
N SER A 1 3.95 -14.06 4.74
CA SER A 1 4.49 -14.13 6.12
C SER A 1 3.49 -14.81 7.05
N SER A 2 3.94 -15.69 7.93
CA SER A 2 3.09 -16.36 8.94
C SER A 2 2.46 -15.34 9.89
N LEU A 3 3.20 -14.25 10.21
CA LEU A 3 2.73 -13.18 11.09
C LEU A 3 1.37 -12.60 10.68
N TYR A 4 1.14 -12.39 9.39
CA TYR A 4 -0.13 -11.80 8.90
C TYR A 4 -1.33 -12.76 8.98
N LYS A 5 -1.08 -14.02 9.33
CA LYS A 5 -2.11 -15.07 9.51
C LYS A 5 -2.36 -15.41 10.97
N GLU A 6 -1.62 -14.79 11.89
CA GLU A 6 -1.81 -14.97 13.32
C GLU A 6 -3.14 -14.36 13.79
N ASP A 7 -3.94 -15.13 14.50
CA ASP A 7 -5.26 -14.69 14.99
C ASP A 7 -5.21 -13.47 15.92
N SER A 8 -4.08 -13.24 16.57
CA SER A 8 -3.85 -12.06 17.42
C SER A 8 -3.62 -10.78 16.62
N VAL A 9 -3.16 -10.88 15.36
CA VAL A 9 -2.90 -9.73 14.48
C VAL A 9 -4.18 -9.37 13.73
N LYS A 10 -4.75 -8.20 14.00
CA LYS A 10 -6.03 -7.78 13.46
C LYS A 10 -5.95 -6.79 12.31
N CYS A 11 -4.86 -6.06 12.19
CA CYS A 11 -4.61 -5.16 11.05
C CYS A 11 -3.12 -4.79 10.96
N LEU A 12 -2.70 -4.39 9.76
CA LEU A 12 -1.43 -3.69 9.55
C LEU A 12 -1.70 -2.18 9.61
N VAL A 13 -0.87 -1.46 10.37
CA VAL A 13 -0.81 0.00 10.34
C VAL A 13 0.52 0.42 9.75
N ASN A 14 0.50 1.19 8.66
CA ASN A 14 1.70 1.77 8.06
C ASN A 14 1.45 3.24 7.69
N LEU A 15 1.98 4.15 8.51
CA LEU A 15 1.87 5.60 8.31
C LEU A 15 3.13 6.13 7.61
N THR A 16 3.52 5.48 6.53
CA THR A 16 4.69 5.87 5.75
C THR A 16 4.53 7.26 5.13
N LYS A 17 5.64 7.93 4.95
CA LYS A 17 5.74 9.22 4.25
C LYS A 17 6.02 9.06 2.75
N GLY A 18 6.40 7.85 2.35
CA GLY A 18 6.66 7.44 0.98
C GLY A 18 7.16 6.00 0.95
N GLU A 19 6.81 5.29 -0.10
CA GLU A 19 7.20 3.90 -0.35
C GLU A 19 7.66 3.73 -1.79
N GLY A 20 8.71 2.95 -2.01
CA GLY A 20 9.11 2.55 -3.35
C GLY A 20 8.11 1.59 -4.00
N PHE A 21 7.59 0.63 -3.21
CA PHE A 21 6.54 -0.30 -3.62
C PHE A 21 5.59 -0.64 -2.46
N GLY A 22 6.10 -0.88 -1.26
CA GLY A 22 5.33 -1.22 -0.08
C GLY A 22 5.04 -2.71 0.05
N LEU A 23 6.05 -3.57 -0.12
CA LEU A 23 5.92 -5.03 0.00
C LEU A 23 5.23 -5.50 1.28
N PRO A 24 5.53 -4.99 2.49
CA PRO A 24 4.83 -5.39 3.69
C PRO A 24 3.33 -5.11 3.64
N ILE A 25 2.93 -4.00 2.99
CA ILE A 25 1.52 -3.63 2.81
C ILE A 25 0.84 -4.59 1.82
N LEU A 26 1.52 -4.91 0.70
CA LEU A 26 1.04 -5.87 -0.29
C LEU A 26 0.84 -7.26 0.33
N GLU A 27 1.84 -7.76 1.08
CA GLU A 27 1.79 -9.07 1.73
C GLU A 27 0.67 -9.17 2.77
N ALA A 28 0.49 -8.12 3.58
CA ALA A 28 -0.59 -8.06 4.56
C ALA A 28 -1.96 -8.10 3.87
N ALA A 29 -2.16 -7.26 2.86
CA ALA A 29 -3.42 -7.22 2.10
C ALA A 29 -3.67 -8.54 1.34
N ALA A 30 -2.64 -9.14 0.73
CA ALA A 30 -2.74 -10.45 0.07
C ALA A 30 -3.07 -11.59 1.06
N SER A 31 -2.75 -11.41 2.35
CA SER A 31 -3.10 -12.32 3.44
C SER A 31 -4.49 -12.06 4.05
N ASN A 32 -5.31 -11.23 3.40
CA ASN A 32 -6.64 -10.81 3.85
C ASN A 32 -6.62 -10.02 5.18
N LEU A 33 -5.49 -9.43 5.54
CA LEU A 33 -5.38 -8.62 6.73
C LEU A 33 -5.84 -7.18 6.42
N PRO A 34 -6.75 -6.58 7.20
CA PRO A 34 -7.08 -5.17 7.08
C PRO A 34 -5.85 -4.27 7.15
N VAL A 35 -5.79 -3.25 6.30
CA VAL A 35 -4.68 -2.28 6.30
C VAL A 35 -5.18 -0.86 6.53
N ILE A 36 -4.46 -0.12 7.38
CA ILE A 36 -4.65 1.30 7.67
C ILE A 36 -3.36 2.00 7.25
N VAL A 37 -3.39 2.70 6.12
CA VAL A 37 -2.16 3.24 5.53
C VAL A 37 -2.36 4.66 5.01
N THR A 38 -1.27 5.42 4.91
CA THR A 38 -1.27 6.74 4.25
C THR A 38 -1.70 6.58 2.79
N ASP A 39 -2.67 7.37 2.32
CA ASP A 39 -3.18 7.29 0.94
C ASP A 39 -2.24 8.00 -0.05
N TRP A 40 -0.95 7.66 -0.01
CA TRP A 40 0.11 8.28 -0.79
C TRP A 40 1.23 7.32 -1.14
N SER A 41 1.79 7.46 -2.34
CA SER A 41 2.94 6.70 -2.82
C SER A 41 2.58 5.37 -3.49
N ALA A 42 3.58 4.56 -3.86
CA ALA A 42 3.45 3.43 -4.77
C ALA A 42 2.44 2.36 -4.32
N HIS A 43 2.27 2.13 -3.02
CA HIS A 43 1.32 1.14 -2.52
C HIS A 43 -0.16 1.47 -2.83
N THR A 44 -0.46 2.72 -3.17
CA THR A 44 -1.82 3.10 -3.56
C THR A 44 -2.22 2.47 -4.91
N GLU A 45 -1.27 2.11 -5.77
CA GLU A 45 -1.52 1.44 -7.03
C GLU A 45 -2.24 0.10 -6.82
N PHE A 46 -1.67 -0.79 -6.02
CA PHE A 46 -2.29 -2.09 -5.79
C PHE A 46 -3.45 -2.06 -4.78
N LEU A 47 -3.50 -1.08 -3.88
CA LEU A 47 -4.62 -0.95 -2.95
C LEU A 47 -5.87 -0.32 -3.58
N SER A 48 -5.73 0.45 -4.67
CA SER A 48 -6.84 1.12 -5.35
C SER A 48 -7.82 0.16 -6.03
N ILE A 49 -7.45 -1.11 -6.23
CA ILE A 49 -8.32 -2.15 -6.80
C ILE A 49 -9.43 -2.62 -5.85
N GLY A 50 -9.35 -2.23 -4.58
CA GLY A 50 -10.36 -2.57 -3.56
C GLY A 50 -10.52 -1.48 -2.52
N LYS A 51 -11.07 -1.84 -1.35
CA LYS A 51 -11.31 -0.91 -0.25
C LYS A 51 -10.33 -1.16 0.89
N PHE A 52 -9.79 -0.08 1.45
CA PHE A 52 -8.94 -0.10 2.63
C PHE A 52 -9.14 1.16 3.49
N LEU A 53 -8.52 1.23 4.64
CA LEU A 53 -8.61 2.38 5.53
C LEU A 53 -7.53 3.41 5.18
N LYS A 54 -7.93 4.42 4.42
CA LYS A 54 -7.09 5.50 3.90
C LYS A 54 -6.84 6.55 4.96
N VAL A 55 -5.58 6.87 5.24
CA VAL A 55 -5.18 7.96 6.11
C VAL A 55 -4.80 9.18 5.26
N ASP A 56 -5.50 10.28 5.49
CA ASP A 56 -5.25 11.54 4.78
C ASP A 56 -3.88 12.10 5.19
N TYR A 57 -3.30 12.93 4.34
CA TYR A 57 -1.95 13.47 4.50
C TYR A 57 -1.86 14.90 3.98
N ASP A 58 -0.79 15.59 4.35
CA ASP A 58 -0.34 16.83 3.74
C ASP A 58 1.01 16.61 3.06
N ILE A 59 1.24 17.22 1.91
CA ILE A 59 2.57 17.24 1.29
C ILE A 59 3.36 18.38 1.91
N ILE A 60 4.46 18.05 2.57
CA ILE A 60 5.35 19.02 3.21
C ILE A 60 6.78 18.87 2.71
N ASN A 61 7.56 19.93 2.82
CA ASN A 61 8.99 19.86 2.55
C ASN A 61 9.68 18.92 3.56
N VAL A 62 10.66 18.17 3.08
CA VAL A 62 11.55 17.42 3.98
C VAL A 62 12.33 18.43 4.83
N PRO A 63 12.34 18.32 6.18
CA PRO A 63 13.11 19.21 7.04
C PRO A 63 14.62 19.13 6.73
N ASP A 64 15.31 20.26 6.78
CA ASP A 64 16.74 20.35 6.45
C ASP A 64 17.60 19.34 7.24
N GLN A 65 17.25 19.11 8.52
CA GLN A 65 17.95 18.13 9.37
C GLN A 65 17.82 16.67 8.89
N LYS A 66 16.90 16.40 7.95
CA LYS A 66 16.69 15.07 7.34
C LYS A 66 17.24 14.95 5.93
N MET A 67 17.81 16.04 5.39
CA MET A 67 18.44 16.03 4.08
C MET A 67 19.83 15.38 4.18
N ASP A 68 20.03 14.37 3.34
CA ASP A 68 21.30 13.62 3.23
C ASP A 68 22.04 13.89 1.92
N ASN A 69 21.47 14.75 1.05
CA ASN A 69 21.95 15.10 -0.27
C ASN A 69 22.11 13.89 -1.24
N ARG A 70 21.52 12.76 -0.88
CA ARG A 70 21.52 11.53 -1.69
C ARG A 70 20.09 11.10 -2.06
N ILE A 71 19.26 10.82 -1.05
CA ILE A 71 17.85 10.45 -1.21
C ILE A 71 16.98 11.71 -1.06
N PHE A 72 17.24 12.51 -0.02
CA PHE A 72 16.55 13.77 0.23
C PHE A 72 17.46 14.95 -0.11
N VAL A 73 17.22 15.51 -1.30
CA VAL A 73 17.90 16.71 -1.80
C VAL A 73 17.06 17.96 -1.52
N PRO A 74 17.64 19.17 -1.58
CA PRO A 74 16.89 20.42 -1.40
C PRO A 74 15.64 20.47 -2.29
N GLY A 75 14.50 20.84 -1.68
CA GLY A 75 13.19 20.85 -2.36
C GLY A 75 12.44 19.51 -2.35
N SER A 76 13.02 18.44 -1.83
CA SER A 76 12.31 17.16 -1.65
C SER A 76 11.10 17.32 -0.74
N LYS A 77 10.03 16.56 -1.06
CA LYS A 77 8.78 16.56 -0.32
C LYS A 77 8.38 15.14 0.06
N TRP A 78 7.62 15.01 1.12
CA TRP A 78 7.01 13.76 1.52
C TRP A 78 5.59 13.96 2.04
N ALA A 79 4.81 12.89 2.15
CA ALA A 79 3.51 12.92 2.77
C ALA A 79 3.66 12.88 4.30
N MET A 80 2.98 13.79 5.00
CA MET A 80 2.82 13.75 6.45
C MET A 80 1.42 13.25 6.78
N PRO A 81 1.27 12.03 7.31
CA PRO A 81 -0.05 11.49 7.64
C PRO A 81 -0.72 12.31 8.73
N LYS A 82 -2.03 12.55 8.57
CA LYS A 82 -2.84 13.32 9.53
C LYS A 82 -3.25 12.45 10.71
N GLU A 83 -2.82 12.81 11.91
CA GLU A 83 -3.15 12.09 13.14
C GLU A 83 -4.66 11.96 13.36
N ALA A 84 -5.43 13.03 13.12
CA ALA A 84 -6.87 13.02 13.26
C ALA A 84 -7.54 12.01 12.30
N SER A 85 -7.05 11.93 11.05
CA SER A 85 -7.49 10.95 10.07
C SER A 85 -7.19 9.53 10.53
N PHE A 86 -5.94 9.26 10.95
CA PHE A 86 -5.57 7.94 11.50
C PHE A 86 -6.47 7.53 12.67
N LYS A 87 -6.63 8.40 13.67
CA LYS A 87 -7.52 8.13 14.82
C LYS A 87 -8.95 7.82 14.39
N SER A 88 -9.47 8.54 13.39
CA SER A 88 -10.80 8.28 12.81
C SER A 88 -10.88 6.88 12.17
N ARG A 89 -9.87 6.49 11.37
CA ARG A 89 -9.81 5.16 10.73
C ARG A 89 -9.66 4.02 11.74
N ALA A 90 -8.82 4.19 12.76
CA ALA A 90 -8.68 3.21 13.85
C ALA A 90 -9.99 3.03 14.63
N ARG A 91 -10.71 4.12 14.94
CA ARG A 91 -12.04 4.05 15.58
C ARG A 91 -13.05 3.36 14.67
N LYS A 92 -13.06 3.64 13.36
CA LYS A 92 -13.93 2.96 12.40
C LYS A 92 -13.66 1.46 12.36
N PHE A 93 -12.40 1.05 12.32
CA PHE A 93 -12.01 -0.36 12.40
C PHE A 93 -12.55 -1.02 13.67
N ARG A 94 -12.29 -0.40 14.84
CA ARG A 94 -12.77 -0.92 16.14
C ARG A 94 -14.29 -1.03 16.24
N LYS A 95 -15.04 -0.09 15.63
CA LYS A 95 -16.51 -0.08 15.69
C LYS A 95 -17.17 -1.08 14.73
N LYS A 96 -16.54 -1.39 13.61
CA LYS A 96 -17.10 -2.23 12.54
C LYS A 96 -16.02 -3.15 11.96
N PRO A 97 -15.38 -4.01 12.78
CA PRO A 97 -14.28 -4.85 12.34
C PRO A 97 -14.70 -5.82 11.23
N GLU A 98 -15.91 -6.41 11.31
CA GLU A 98 -16.42 -7.35 10.32
C GLU A 98 -16.49 -6.72 8.93
N LYS A 99 -17.05 -5.51 8.84
CA LYS A 99 -17.15 -4.78 7.57
C LYS A 99 -15.78 -4.48 6.95
N VAL A 100 -14.79 -4.17 7.78
CA VAL A 100 -13.43 -3.90 7.31
C VAL A 100 -12.75 -5.21 6.92
N GLN A 101 -13.05 -6.31 7.61
CA GLN A 101 -12.60 -7.65 7.25
C GLN A 101 -13.16 -8.08 5.89
N ASP A 102 -14.43 -7.82 5.59
CA ASP A 102 -15.02 -8.09 4.26
C ASP A 102 -14.28 -7.33 3.16
N TRP A 103 -13.90 -6.07 3.42
CA TRP A 103 -13.08 -5.32 2.46
C TRP A 103 -11.69 -5.93 2.26
N ALA A 104 -11.09 -6.43 3.33
CA ALA A 104 -9.77 -7.05 3.26
C ALA A 104 -9.81 -8.39 2.51
N LEU A 105 -10.89 -9.16 2.64
CA LEU A 105 -11.10 -10.40 1.88
C LEU A 105 -11.22 -10.12 0.38
N ASP A 106 -12.08 -9.19 -0.03
CA ASP A 106 -12.26 -8.78 -1.42
C ASP A 106 -10.95 -8.23 -2.02
N LEU A 107 -10.27 -7.34 -1.29
CA LEU A 107 -8.99 -6.76 -1.71
C LEU A 107 -7.91 -7.83 -1.84
N GLY A 108 -7.80 -8.74 -0.87
CA GLY A 108 -6.80 -9.81 -0.86
C GLY A 108 -6.97 -10.77 -2.04
N GLU A 109 -8.21 -11.12 -2.39
CA GLU A 109 -8.49 -11.93 -3.58
C GLU A 109 -8.04 -11.24 -4.86
N LYS A 110 -8.37 -9.96 -5.02
CA LYS A 110 -7.97 -9.15 -6.18
C LYS A 110 -6.45 -9.01 -6.27
N ILE A 111 -5.77 -8.78 -5.15
CA ILE A 111 -4.31 -8.69 -5.11
C ILE A 111 -3.68 -10.02 -5.52
N ARG A 112 -4.11 -11.15 -4.96
CA ARG A 112 -3.57 -12.46 -5.34
C ARG A 112 -3.79 -12.78 -6.81
N SER A 113 -4.93 -12.38 -7.39
CA SER A 113 -5.22 -12.56 -8.81
C SER A 113 -4.31 -11.71 -9.70
N ASN A 114 -4.08 -10.44 -9.34
CA ASN A 114 -3.34 -9.51 -10.19
C ASN A 114 -1.82 -9.56 -9.99
N TYR A 115 -1.35 -9.92 -8.79
CA TYR A 115 0.06 -9.89 -8.38
C TYR A 115 0.63 -11.29 -8.10
N SER A 116 -0.02 -12.38 -8.56
CA SER A 116 0.58 -13.71 -8.57
C SER A 116 1.75 -13.78 -9.55
N SER A 117 2.71 -14.69 -9.30
CA SER A 117 3.83 -14.91 -10.23
C SER A 117 3.35 -15.17 -11.66
N LEU A 118 2.28 -15.95 -11.82
CA LEU A 118 1.69 -16.23 -13.14
C LEU A 118 1.13 -14.97 -13.80
N SER A 119 0.40 -14.14 -13.06
CA SER A 119 -0.18 -12.89 -13.58
C SER A 119 0.92 -11.90 -14.00
N ILE A 120 1.92 -11.73 -13.15
CA ILE A 120 3.07 -10.86 -13.45
C ILE A 120 3.86 -11.38 -14.65
N SER A 121 4.14 -12.69 -14.72
CA SER A 121 4.83 -13.29 -15.88
C SER A 121 4.09 -13.01 -17.20
N LYS A 122 2.76 -13.15 -17.23
CA LYS A 122 1.94 -12.83 -18.42
C LYS A 122 2.02 -11.34 -18.79
N GLN A 123 2.06 -10.44 -17.80
CA GLN A 123 2.20 -9.01 -18.05
C GLN A 123 3.57 -8.69 -18.67
N TYR A 124 4.65 -9.26 -18.14
CA TYR A 124 5.99 -9.13 -18.72
C TYR A 124 6.05 -9.68 -20.15
N GLU A 125 5.51 -10.87 -20.38
CA GLU A 125 5.48 -11.47 -21.72
C GLU A 125 4.80 -10.56 -22.74
N LYS A 126 3.64 -9.98 -22.36
CA LYS A 126 2.92 -9.02 -23.23
C LYS A 126 3.76 -7.80 -23.57
N VAL A 127 4.45 -7.22 -22.57
CA VAL A 127 5.30 -6.04 -22.76
C VAL A 127 6.49 -6.38 -23.68
N VAL A 128 7.18 -7.49 -23.42
CA VAL A 128 8.32 -7.94 -24.21
C VAL A 128 7.94 -8.20 -25.65
N ARG A 129 6.83 -8.92 -25.90
CA ARG A 129 6.30 -9.15 -27.27
C ARG A 129 6.03 -7.83 -27.99
N GLY A 130 5.34 -6.89 -27.34
CA GLY A 130 5.03 -5.60 -27.94
C GLY A 130 6.27 -4.72 -28.21
N ILE A 131 7.38 -4.95 -27.50
CA ILE A 131 8.67 -4.30 -27.83
C ILE A 131 9.30 -4.97 -29.05
N LEU A 132 9.36 -6.29 -29.10
CA LEU A 132 9.94 -7.06 -30.21
C LEU A 132 9.22 -6.78 -31.52
N GLU A 133 7.89 -6.74 -31.53
CA GLU A 133 7.06 -6.43 -32.72
C GLU A 133 7.31 -5.01 -33.28
N ARG A 134 7.78 -4.08 -32.45
CA ARG A 134 8.12 -2.71 -32.88
C ARG A 134 9.57 -2.56 -33.33
N CYS A 135 10.42 -3.52 -33.03
CA CYS A 135 11.83 -3.52 -33.39
C CYS A 135 12.12 -4.35 -34.66
N LEU A 136 11.13 -5.07 -35.16
CA LEU A 136 11.16 -5.85 -36.42
C LEU A 136 10.39 -5.12 -37.52
#